data_d456de7cc53cd51fc557637cc4a4ac62
#
_entry.id   d456de7cc53cd51fc557637cc4a4ac62
#
_cell.length_a   1.000
_cell.length_b   1.000
_cell.length_c   1.000
_cell.angle_alpha   90.00
_cell.angle_beta   90.00
_cell.angle_gamma   90.00
#
_symmetry.space_group_name_H-M   'P 1'
#
loop_
_entity.id
_entity.type
_entity.pdbx_description
1 polymer ?
#
loop_
_entity_poly.entity_id
_entity_poly.type
_entity_poly.pdbx_seq_one_letter_code
_entity_poly.pdbx_strand_id
1 'polypeptide(L)'
;KKFVDYFGVCLIFFMIALFPILYMKDCKRDIYELIHTKSISSIKYIGGKAIAGFLAMIPVILVITLFYNFLAMKISYKWGFNSSMFDIFKYVIIFILPSVVMALAIHSLVTVIFKNPLPTIPIMILYILYSNIGAEILEGNIHYKTHPLSIFIRFPEIFFETKISLGMYINQISLLIVSILIFMIATVVWKRRRF
;
A
#
# COMPACT_ATOMS: atom_id res chain seq x y z
N LYS A 1 8.91 2.69 -14.97
CA LYS A 1 9.42 2.57 -13.60
C LYS A 1 9.15 3.85 -12.81
N LYS A 2 9.64 5.04 -13.21
CA LYS A 2 9.42 6.31 -12.47
C LYS A 2 7.93 6.64 -12.23
N PHE A 3 7.04 6.34 -13.16
CA PHE A 3 5.60 6.48 -12.93
C PHE A 3 5.13 5.70 -11.69
N VAL A 4 5.57 4.44 -11.56
CA VAL A 4 5.17 3.58 -10.44
C VAL A 4 5.68 4.12 -9.11
N ASP A 5 6.88 4.71 -9.10
CA ASP A 5 7.45 5.36 -7.93
C ASP A 5 6.59 6.56 -7.46
N TYR A 6 6.38 7.55 -8.33
CA TYR A 6 5.55 8.71 -7.99
C TYR A 6 4.10 8.35 -7.70
N PHE A 7 3.54 7.45 -8.49
CA PHE A 7 2.17 6.97 -8.29
C PHE A 7 2.01 6.23 -6.95
N GLY A 8 2.98 5.39 -6.58
CA GLY A 8 3.00 4.71 -5.30
C GLY A 8 2.98 5.70 -4.12
N VAL A 9 3.78 6.77 -4.18
CA VAL A 9 3.79 7.81 -3.16
C VAL A 9 2.44 8.50 -3.05
N CYS A 10 1.89 9.00 -4.16
CA CYS A 10 0.58 9.65 -4.17
C CYS A 10 -0.52 8.74 -3.65
N LEU A 11 -0.49 7.46 -4.03
CA LEU A 11 -1.48 6.49 -3.63
C LEU A 11 -1.46 6.24 -2.11
N ILE A 12 -0.28 6.15 -1.51
CA ILE A 12 -0.16 5.95 -0.06
C ILE A 12 -0.70 7.14 0.72
N PHE A 13 -0.41 8.37 0.30
CA PHE A 13 -1.04 9.55 0.91
C PHE A 13 -2.56 9.54 0.78
N PHE A 14 -3.08 9.12 -0.36
CA PHE A 14 -4.52 8.95 -0.56
C PHE A 14 -5.11 7.89 0.38
N MET A 15 -4.41 6.77 0.57
CA MET A 15 -4.84 5.70 1.48
C MET A 15 -4.87 6.12 2.95
N ILE A 16 -3.95 7.01 3.39
CA ILE A 16 -3.96 7.57 4.75
C ILE A 16 -5.26 8.31 5.04
N ALA A 17 -5.81 9.00 4.05
CA ALA A 17 -7.08 9.69 4.19
C ALA A 17 -8.29 8.75 4.05
N LEU A 18 -8.24 7.82 3.10
CA LEU A 18 -9.38 6.96 2.75
C LEU A 18 -9.63 5.85 3.77
N PHE A 19 -8.58 5.15 4.22
CA PHE A 19 -8.76 3.96 5.03
C PHE A 19 -9.34 4.23 6.43
N PRO A 20 -9.01 5.30 7.14
CA PRO A 20 -9.71 5.62 8.37
C PRO A 20 -11.22 5.74 8.18
N ILE A 21 -11.69 6.28 7.05
CA ILE A 21 -13.11 6.45 6.76
C ILE A 21 -13.85 5.10 6.71
N LEU A 22 -13.20 4.04 6.20
CA LEU A 22 -13.77 2.69 6.17
C LEU A 22 -14.12 2.15 7.56
N TYR A 23 -13.36 2.56 8.57
CA TYR A 23 -13.52 2.09 9.95
C TYR A 23 -14.29 3.06 10.84
N MET A 24 -14.39 4.35 10.47
CA MET A 24 -15.02 5.38 11.31
C MET A 24 -16.45 5.04 11.70
N LYS A 25 -17.24 4.47 10.79
CA LYS A 25 -18.62 4.08 11.08
C LYS A 25 -18.71 2.99 12.14
N ASP A 26 -17.83 2.01 12.09
CA ASP A 26 -17.82 0.86 12.99
C ASP A 26 -17.33 1.21 14.40
N CYS A 27 -16.57 2.30 14.53
CA CYS A 27 -16.06 2.79 15.79
C CYS A 27 -17.08 3.67 16.56
N LYS A 28 -18.24 4.01 15.96
CA LYS A 28 -19.33 4.65 16.67
C LYS A 28 -19.89 3.70 17.73
N ARG A 29 -20.16 4.20 18.94
CA ARG A 29 -20.57 3.39 20.10
C ARG A 29 -21.69 2.40 19.78
N ASP A 30 -22.76 2.88 19.21
CA ASP A 30 -23.96 2.06 18.93
C ASP A 30 -23.66 0.94 17.90
N ILE A 31 -22.86 1.25 16.87
CA ILE A 31 -22.49 0.28 15.84
C ILE A 31 -21.44 -0.70 16.38
N TYR A 32 -20.51 -0.21 17.19
CA TYR A 32 -19.49 -1.05 17.82
C TYR A 32 -20.15 -2.12 18.72
N GLU A 33 -21.10 -1.74 19.57
CA GLU A 33 -21.85 -2.66 20.41
C GLU A 33 -22.63 -3.68 19.57
N LEU A 34 -23.29 -3.21 18.50
CA LEU A 34 -24.04 -4.08 17.59
C LEU A 34 -23.17 -5.12 16.89
N ILE A 35 -21.95 -4.73 16.45
CA ILE A 35 -21.02 -5.65 15.79
C ILE A 35 -20.49 -6.69 16.79
N HIS A 36 -20.29 -6.31 18.05
CA HIS A 36 -19.77 -7.21 19.07
C HIS A 36 -20.84 -8.19 19.62
N THR A 37 -22.11 -7.80 19.61
CA THR A 37 -23.22 -8.70 19.99
C THR A 37 -23.57 -9.72 18.90
N LYS A 38 -23.34 -9.39 17.65
CA LYS A 38 -23.55 -10.35 16.54
C LYS A 38 -22.50 -11.44 16.53
N SER A 39 -22.86 -12.66 16.16
CA SER A 39 -21.97 -13.83 16.06
C SER A 39 -21.05 -13.79 14.82
N ILE A 40 -20.45 -12.62 14.50
CA ILE A 40 -19.54 -12.48 13.38
C ILE A 40 -18.16 -12.97 13.79
N SER A 41 -17.56 -13.89 13.03
CA SER A 41 -16.18 -14.32 13.32
C SER A 41 -15.18 -13.18 13.06
N SER A 42 -14.12 -13.12 13.89
CA SER A 42 -13.06 -12.10 13.76
C SER A 42 -12.43 -12.07 12.37
N ILE A 43 -12.24 -13.26 11.77
CA ILE A 43 -11.68 -13.39 10.42
C ILE A 43 -12.62 -12.78 9.37
N LYS A 44 -13.92 -13.05 9.48
CA LYS A 44 -14.91 -12.49 8.54
C LYS A 44 -14.99 -10.97 8.63
N TYR A 45 -14.90 -10.42 9.84
CA TYR A 45 -14.93 -8.98 10.05
C TYR A 45 -13.66 -8.30 9.49
N ILE A 46 -12.48 -8.70 9.97
CA ILE A 46 -11.21 -8.10 9.56
C ILE A 46 -10.95 -8.36 8.07
N GLY A 47 -11.14 -9.59 7.61
CA GLY A 47 -10.97 -9.95 6.20
C GLY A 47 -11.95 -9.23 5.28
N GLY A 48 -13.21 -9.12 5.67
CA GLY A 48 -14.23 -8.37 4.92
C GLY A 48 -13.86 -6.88 4.77
N LYS A 49 -13.36 -6.25 5.84
CA LYS A 49 -12.87 -4.86 5.78
C LYS A 49 -11.63 -4.71 4.90
N ALA A 50 -10.68 -5.64 5.00
CA ALA A 50 -9.49 -5.65 4.17
C ALA A 50 -9.84 -5.81 2.68
N ILE A 51 -10.73 -6.75 2.37
CA ILE A 51 -11.22 -6.95 0.99
C ILE A 51 -11.96 -5.71 0.49
N ALA A 52 -12.85 -5.13 1.29
CA ALA A 52 -13.57 -3.92 0.92
C ALA A 52 -12.63 -2.75 0.64
N GLY A 53 -11.61 -2.53 1.49
CA GLY A 53 -10.59 -1.52 1.29
C GLY A 53 -9.77 -1.77 0.03
N PHE A 54 -9.37 -3.01 -0.21
CA PHE A 54 -8.64 -3.40 -1.40
C PHE A 54 -9.48 -3.18 -2.67
N LEU A 55 -10.74 -3.62 -2.68
CA LEU A 55 -11.66 -3.41 -3.80
C LEU A 55 -11.94 -1.92 -4.06
N ALA A 56 -11.97 -1.09 -3.04
CA ALA A 56 -12.12 0.35 -3.21
C ALA A 56 -10.90 1.00 -3.90
N MET A 57 -9.70 0.42 -3.72
CA MET A 57 -8.47 0.92 -4.34
C MET A 57 -8.29 0.45 -5.80
N ILE A 58 -8.82 -0.72 -6.16
CA ILE A 58 -8.66 -1.28 -7.51
C ILE A 58 -9.12 -0.31 -8.62
N PRO A 59 -10.32 0.30 -8.58
CA PRO A 59 -10.74 1.23 -9.63
C PRO A 59 -9.80 2.42 -9.77
N VAL A 60 -9.34 2.99 -8.66
CA VAL A 60 -8.41 4.12 -8.64
C VAL A 60 -7.09 3.74 -9.32
N ILE A 61 -6.53 2.59 -8.93
CA ILE A 61 -5.29 2.06 -9.50
C ILE A 61 -5.47 1.78 -11.01
N LEU A 62 -6.55 1.14 -11.40
CA LEU A 62 -6.83 0.78 -12.80
C LEU A 62 -6.99 2.02 -13.67
N VAL A 63 -7.84 2.98 -13.27
CA VAL A 63 -8.11 4.19 -14.06
C VAL A 63 -6.83 4.98 -14.30
N ILE A 64 -6.06 5.24 -13.25
CA ILE A 64 -4.83 6.02 -13.35
C ILE A 64 -3.78 5.27 -14.17
N THR A 65 -3.63 3.95 -13.95
CA THR A 65 -2.67 3.13 -14.71
C THR A 65 -3.03 3.05 -16.19
N LEU A 66 -4.31 2.86 -16.53
CA LEU A 66 -4.79 2.83 -17.93
C LEU A 66 -4.55 4.18 -18.60
N PHE A 67 -4.92 5.27 -17.93
CA PHE A 67 -4.75 6.62 -18.48
C PHE A 67 -3.26 6.92 -18.78
N TYR A 68 -2.39 6.66 -17.80
CA TYR A 68 -0.96 6.88 -18.00
C TYR A 68 -0.36 5.96 -19.05
N ASN A 69 -0.80 4.70 -19.10
CA ASN A 69 -0.33 3.75 -20.10
C ASN A 69 -0.73 4.19 -21.52
N PHE A 70 -1.94 4.68 -21.69
CA PHE A 70 -2.39 5.26 -22.97
C PHE A 70 -1.52 6.46 -23.40
N LEU A 71 -1.20 7.38 -22.48
CA LEU A 71 -0.32 8.51 -22.75
C LEU A 71 1.10 8.05 -23.13
N ALA A 72 1.64 7.07 -22.39
CA ALA A 72 2.96 6.51 -22.65
C ALA A 72 3.04 5.85 -24.02
N MET A 73 2.02 5.08 -24.40
CA MET A 73 1.93 4.47 -25.74
C MET A 73 1.90 5.53 -26.85
N LYS A 74 1.09 6.58 -26.70
CA LYS A 74 1.00 7.66 -27.67
C LYS A 74 2.36 8.36 -27.89
N ILE A 75 3.10 8.59 -26.80
CA ILE A 75 4.43 9.19 -26.85
C ILE A 75 5.44 8.23 -27.50
N SER A 76 5.46 6.96 -27.08
CA SER A 76 6.35 5.93 -27.62
C SER A 76 6.17 5.77 -29.13
N TYR A 77 4.94 5.70 -29.59
CA TYR A 77 4.62 5.59 -31.01
C TYR A 77 5.17 6.79 -31.82
N LYS A 78 5.04 8.00 -31.26
CA LYS A 78 5.57 9.22 -31.90
C LYS A 78 7.11 9.17 -32.08
N TRP A 79 7.80 8.48 -31.19
CA TRP A 79 9.26 8.35 -31.21
C TRP A 79 9.76 7.03 -31.82
N GLY A 80 8.87 6.24 -32.41
CA GLY A 80 9.24 4.97 -33.10
C GLY A 80 9.56 3.83 -32.12
N PHE A 81 9.20 3.94 -30.84
CA PHE A 81 9.38 2.87 -29.84
C PHE A 81 8.16 1.98 -29.75
N ASN A 82 8.35 0.67 -29.74
CA ASN A 82 7.29 -0.28 -29.45
C ASN A 82 7.13 -0.44 -27.95
N SER A 83 6.03 0.06 -27.38
CA SER A 83 5.65 -0.18 -25.99
C SER A 83 4.40 -1.05 -25.93
N SER A 84 4.41 -2.04 -25.02
CA SER A 84 3.25 -2.89 -24.79
C SER A 84 2.28 -2.22 -23.83
N MET A 85 0.96 -2.45 -24.07
CA MET A 85 -0.10 -1.97 -23.18
C MET A 85 0.00 -2.54 -21.76
N PHE A 86 0.72 -3.64 -21.55
CA PHE A 86 0.83 -4.31 -20.26
C PHE A 86 2.14 -4.01 -19.50
N ASP A 87 3.07 -3.26 -20.10
CA ASP A 87 4.37 -3.02 -19.46
C ASP A 87 4.26 -2.27 -18.13
N ILE A 88 3.38 -1.28 -18.05
CA ILE A 88 3.16 -0.51 -16.82
C ILE A 88 2.37 -1.33 -15.78
N PHE A 89 1.37 -2.08 -16.21
CA PHE A 89 0.58 -2.93 -15.33
C PHE A 89 1.41 -3.95 -14.56
N LYS A 90 2.37 -4.57 -15.22
CA LYS A 90 3.30 -5.51 -14.58
C LYS A 90 3.99 -4.88 -13.38
N TYR A 91 4.51 -3.66 -13.53
CA TYR A 91 5.18 -2.96 -12.44
C TYR A 91 4.22 -2.51 -11.35
N VAL A 92 3.01 -2.07 -11.70
CA VAL A 92 1.96 -1.70 -10.75
C VAL A 92 1.57 -2.91 -9.88
N ILE A 93 1.34 -4.06 -10.49
CA ILE A 93 0.98 -5.29 -9.76
C ILE A 93 2.11 -5.70 -8.81
N ILE A 94 3.35 -5.74 -9.27
CA ILE A 94 4.47 -6.24 -8.48
C ILE A 94 4.82 -5.27 -7.33
N PHE A 95 4.73 -3.97 -7.56
CA PHE A 95 5.30 -2.99 -6.65
C PHE A 95 4.26 -2.18 -5.86
N ILE A 96 3.09 -1.92 -6.40
CA ILE A 96 2.07 -1.11 -5.73
C ILE A 96 1.14 -1.99 -4.87
N LEU A 97 0.70 -3.14 -5.38
CA LEU A 97 -0.25 -3.96 -4.63
C LEU A 97 0.27 -4.41 -3.25
N PRO A 98 1.52 -4.85 -3.08
CA PRO A 98 2.04 -5.19 -1.75
C PRO A 98 1.99 -4.01 -0.78
N SER A 99 2.30 -2.81 -1.25
CA SER A 99 2.24 -1.59 -0.44
C SER A 99 0.80 -1.24 0.00
N VAL A 100 -0.18 -1.45 -0.89
CA VAL A 100 -1.61 -1.28 -0.56
C VAL A 100 -2.05 -2.28 0.51
N VAL A 101 -1.65 -3.55 0.38
CA VAL A 101 -1.99 -4.61 1.35
C VAL A 101 -1.35 -4.31 2.70
N MET A 102 -0.10 -3.84 2.72
CA MET A 102 0.59 -3.44 3.96
C MET A 102 -0.10 -2.26 4.65
N ALA A 103 -0.48 -1.23 3.90
CA ALA A 103 -1.22 -0.10 4.45
C ALA A 103 -2.55 -0.54 5.06
N LEU A 104 -3.32 -1.40 4.37
CA LEU A 104 -4.57 -1.97 4.90
C LEU A 104 -4.35 -2.79 6.17
N ALA A 105 -3.29 -3.57 6.23
CA ALA A 105 -2.96 -4.38 7.40
C ALA A 105 -2.67 -3.49 8.63
N ILE A 106 -1.86 -2.45 8.47
CA ILE A 106 -1.56 -1.48 9.53
C ILE A 106 -2.84 -0.78 10.01
N HIS A 107 -3.66 -0.28 9.07
CA HIS A 107 -4.93 0.38 9.41
C HIS A 107 -5.86 -0.54 10.18
N SER A 108 -5.98 -1.80 9.76
CA SER A 108 -6.79 -2.81 10.45
C SER A 108 -6.30 -3.05 11.87
N LEU A 109 -5.00 -3.28 12.06
CA LEU A 109 -4.41 -3.55 13.36
C LEU A 109 -4.56 -2.37 14.32
N VAL A 110 -4.17 -1.17 13.88
CA VAL A 110 -4.22 0.04 14.71
C VAL A 110 -5.65 0.36 15.11
N THR A 111 -6.60 0.27 14.17
CA THR A 111 -8.02 0.51 14.48
C THR A 111 -8.54 -0.46 15.53
N VAL A 112 -8.16 -1.73 15.44
CA VAL A 112 -8.56 -2.75 16.42
C VAL A 112 -7.92 -2.48 17.78
N ILE A 113 -6.64 -2.06 17.83
CA ILE A 113 -5.94 -1.76 19.08
C ILE A 113 -6.53 -0.53 19.79
N PHE A 114 -6.75 0.55 19.05
CA PHE A 114 -7.19 1.82 19.64
C PHE A 114 -8.70 2.00 19.67
N LYS A 115 -9.48 1.10 19.06
CA LYS A 115 -10.94 1.24 18.85
C LYS A 115 -11.29 2.56 18.13
N ASN A 116 -10.32 3.13 17.43
CA ASN A 116 -10.40 4.39 16.71
C ASN A 116 -9.46 4.34 15.51
N PRO A 117 -9.89 4.69 14.32
CA PRO A 117 -9.02 4.69 13.13
C PRO A 117 -8.08 5.89 13.06
N LEU A 118 -8.34 6.99 13.78
CA LEU A 118 -7.54 8.22 13.68
C LEU A 118 -6.06 8.04 14.04
N PRO A 119 -5.66 7.22 15.04
CA PRO A 119 -4.25 6.99 15.33
C PRO A 119 -3.46 6.35 14.18
N THR A 120 -4.14 5.79 13.17
CA THR A 120 -3.44 5.25 11.99
C THR A 120 -2.75 6.34 11.18
N ILE A 121 -3.27 7.56 11.19
CA ILE A 121 -2.71 8.69 10.43
C ILE A 121 -1.28 9.01 10.86
N PRO A 122 -0.98 9.34 12.13
CA PRO A 122 0.39 9.61 12.55
C PRO A 122 1.30 8.38 12.41
N ILE A 123 0.79 7.16 12.66
CA ILE A 123 1.57 5.94 12.50
C ILE A 123 1.99 5.75 11.04
N MET A 124 1.08 5.97 10.09
CA MET A 124 1.39 5.87 8.67
C MET A 124 2.35 6.97 8.22
N ILE A 125 2.24 8.18 8.76
CA ILE A 125 3.20 9.27 8.47
C ILE A 125 4.60 8.87 8.96
N LEU A 126 4.73 8.33 10.17
CA LEU A 126 6.01 7.83 10.68
C LEU A 126 6.57 6.69 9.83
N TYR A 127 5.70 5.81 9.35
CA TYR A 127 6.12 4.72 8.46
C TYR A 127 6.57 5.24 7.09
N ILE A 128 5.93 6.27 6.56
CA ILE A 128 6.36 6.98 5.35
C ILE A 128 7.74 7.62 5.55
N LEU A 129 7.96 8.30 6.67
CA LEU A 129 9.25 8.90 7.00
C LEU A 129 10.33 7.82 7.09
N TYR A 130 10.09 6.72 7.81
CA TYR A 130 10.99 5.58 7.85
C TYR A 130 11.33 5.06 6.45
N SER A 131 10.34 4.89 5.59
CA SER A 131 10.54 4.39 4.23
C SER A 131 11.32 5.34 3.32
N ASN A 132 11.36 6.62 3.67
CA ASN A 132 12.02 7.67 2.88
C ASN A 132 13.43 8.00 3.39
N ILE A 133 13.81 7.57 4.60
CA ILE A 133 15.14 7.71 5.16
C ILE A 133 16.06 6.72 4.45
N GLY A 134 17.01 7.17 3.68
CA GLY A 134 17.97 6.28 3.00
C GLY A 134 18.45 6.79 1.66
N ALA A 135 18.24 8.08 1.40
CA ALA A 135 18.94 8.74 0.31
C ALA A 135 20.41 8.96 0.72
N GLU A 136 21.32 8.25 0.10
CA GLU A 136 22.76 8.50 0.21
C GLU A 136 23.19 9.36 -0.98
N ILE A 137 23.86 10.47 -0.73
CA ILE A 137 24.46 11.29 -1.78
C ILE A 137 25.87 10.74 -2.01
N LEU A 138 26.05 9.97 -3.06
CA LEU A 138 27.34 9.46 -3.51
C LEU A 138 27.68 10.15 -4.83
N GLU A 139 28.85 10.79 -4.88
CA GLU A 139 29.39 11.44 -6.08
C GLU A 139 28.42 12.43 -6.78
N GLY A 140 27.64 13.18 -5.99
CA GLY A 140 26.66 14.13 -6.53
C GLY A 140 25.35 13.54 -7.04
N ASN A 141 25.20 12.23 -7.00
CA ASN A 141 23.96 11.53 -7.35
C ASN A 141 23.23 11.02 -6.10
N ILE A 142 21.92 11.11 -6.12
CA ILE A 142 21.08 10.59 -5.02
C ILE A 142 20.87 9.10 -5.25
N HIS A 143 21.54 8.28 -4.44
CA HIS A 143 21.32 6.84 -4.42
C HIS A 143 20.31 6.49 -3.32
N TYR A 144 19.19 5.89 -3.68
CA TYR A 144 18.22 5.40 -2.72
C TYR A 144 18.56 3.97 -2.31
N LYS A 145 18.96 3.81 -1.05
CA LYS A 145 19.08 2.48 -0.45
C LYS A 145 17.72 2.03 0.05
N THR A 146 17.25 0.91 -0.45
CA THR A 146 15.97 0.33 0.00
C THR A 146 16.09 -0.16 1.44
N HIS A 147 15.33 0.46 2.36
CA HIS A 147 15.19 -0.08 3.71
C HIS A 147 14.33 -1.34 3.72
N PRO A 148 14.60 -2.29 4.63
CA PRO A 148 13.73 -3.44 4.83
C PRO A 148 12.29 -2.99 5.12
N LEU A 149 11.33 -3.64 4.49
CA LEU A 149 9.90 -3.31 4.62
C LEU A 149 9.54 -1.88 4.20
N SER A 150 10.33 -1.26 3.33
CA SER A 150 9.97 0.05 2.78
C SER A 150 8.69 -0.06 1.96
N ILE A 151 7.71 0.80 2.29
CA ILE A 151 6.43 0.90 1.56
C ILE A 151 6.61 1.64 0.23
N PHE A 152 7.66 2.46 0.12
CA PHE A 152 8.03 3.13 -1.11
C PHE A 152 9.07 2.34 -1.89
N ILE A 153 8.89 2.36 -3.19
CA ILE A 153 9.87 1.85 -4.13
C ILE A 153 10.52 3.05 -4.76
N ARG A 154 11.81 3.21 -4.52
CA ARG A 154 12.63 4.21 -5.18
C ARG A 154 13.48 3.51 -6.22
N PHE A 155 13.13 3.68 -7.49
CA PHE A 155 13.98 3.21 -8.58
C PHE A 155 15.22 4.09 -8.69
N PRO A 156 16.41 3.51 -8.94
CA PRO A 156 17.62 4.27 -9.19
C PRO A 156 17.38 5.34 -10.26
N GLU A 157 17.92 6.54 -10.06
CA GLU A 157 17.70 7.66 -10.98
C GLU A 157 18.44 7.53 -12.31
N ILE A 158 19.33 6.55 -12.43
CA ILE A 158 20.12 6.31 -13.65
C ILE A 158 19.15 5.86 -14.74
N PHE A 159 18.96 6.73 -15.71
CA PHE A 159 18.02 6.57 -16.84
C PHE A 159 18.23 5.28 -17.65
N PHE A 160 19.43 4.72 -17.60
CA PHE A 160 19.84 3.58 -18.43
C PHE A 160 19.87 2.24 -17.66
N GLU A 161 19.69 2.22 -16.35
CA GLU A 161 19.58 0.95 -15.63
C GLU A 161 18.25 0.26 -15.95
N THR A 162 18.36 -0.78 -16.76
CA THR A 162 17.20 -1.61 -17.15
C THR A 162 16.83 -2.67 -16.13
N LYS A 163 17.78 -3.05 -15.26
CA LYS A 163 17.60 -4.14 -14.30
C LYS A 163 17.11 -3.59 -12.94
N ILE A 164 16.07 -4.21 -12.43
CA ILE A 164 15.56 -3.95 -11.08
C ILE A 164 16.37 -4.80 -10.11
N SER A 165 16.82 -4.21 -9.01
CA SER A 165 17.55 -4.91 -7.96
C SER A 165 16.72 -6.06 -7.38
N LEU A 166 17.37 -7.21 -7.15
CA LEU A 166 16.75 -8.34 -6.46
C LEU A 166 16.21 -7.95 -5.08
N GLY A 167 16.90 -7.05 -4.38
CA GLY A 167 16.47 -6.53 -3.09
C GLY A 167 15.08 -5.87 -3.12
N MET A 168 14.71 -5.22 -4.23
CA MET A 168 13.37 -4.65 -4.38
C MET A 168 12.28 -5.73 -4.43
N TYR A 169 12.52 -6.83 -5.14
CA TYR A 169 11.56 -7.96 -5.18
C TYR A 169 11.43 -8.63 -3.82
N ILE A 170 12.57 -8.85 -3.14
CA ILE A 170 12.59 -9.42 -1.79
C ILE A 170 11.80 -8.51 -0.83
N ASN A 171 11.95 -7.20 -0.92
CA ASN A 171 11.20 -6.26 -0.10
C ASN A 171 9.68 -6.38 -0.33
N GLN A 172 9.22 -6.52 -1.58
CA GLN A 172 7.79 -6.67 -1.88
C GLN A 172 7.21 -7.98 -1.33
N ILE A 173 7.96 -9.07 -1.44
CA ILE A 173 7.56 -10.36 -0.86
C ILE A 173 7.50 -10.25 0.67
N SER A 174 8.50 -9.61 1.28
CA SER A 174 8.54 -9.38 2.72
C SER A 174 7.36 -8.53 3.20
N LEU A 175 6.97 -7.48 2.46
CA LEU A 175 5.78 -6.68 2.76
C LEU A 175 4.51 -7.53 2.76
N LEU A 176 4.33 -8.42 1.80
CA LEU A 176 3.17 -9.33 1.76
C LEU A 176 3.14 -10.29 2.95
N ILE A 177 4.28 -10.91 3.27
CA ILE A 177 4.38 -11.84 4.40
C ILE A 177 4.06 -11.11 5.71
N VAL A 178 4.67 -9.95 5.94
CA VAL A 178 4.44 -9.16 7.16
C VAL A 178 3.00 -8.64 7.21
N SER A 179 2.39 -8.26 6.09
CA SER A 179 0.98 -7.87 6.05
C SER A 179 0.05 -8.99 6.49
N ILE A 180 0.30 -10.22 6.05
CA ILE A 180 -0.48 -11.40 6.47
C ILE A 180 -0.32 -11.61 7.99
N LEU A 181 0.89 -11.51 8.52
CA LEU A 181 1.13 -11.62 9.97
C LEU A 181 0.38 -10.54 10.75
N ILE A 182 0.41 -9.29 10.28
CA ILE A 182 -0.33 -8.18 10.89
C ILE A 182 -1.85 -8.45 10.89
N PHE A 183 -2.41 -8.95 9.78
CA PHE A 183 -3.82 -9.34 9.72
C PHE A 183 -4.16 -10.46 10.70
N MET A 184 -3.29 -11.46 10.84
CA MET A 184 -3.48 -12.52 11.84
C MET A 184 -3.48 -11.96 13.25
N ILE A 185 -2.54 -11.08 13.59
CA ILE A 185 -2.49 -10.39 14.89
C ILE A 185 -3.78 -9.57 15.11
N ALA A 186 -4.22 -8.81 14.12
CA ALA A 186 -5.45 -8.02 14.21
C ALA A 186 -6.67 -8.91 14.50
N THR A 187 -6.77 -10.09 13.88
CA THR A 187 -7.87 -11.03 14.14
C THR A 187 -7.82 -11.61 15.55
N VAL A 188 -6.64 -11.92 16.08
CA VAL A 188 -6.45 -12.40 17.46
C VAL A 188 -6.80 -11.31 18.47
N VAL A 189 -6.32 -10.09 18.26
CA VAL A 189 -6.64 -8.94 19.14
C VAL A 189 -8.14 -8.65 19.13
N TRP A 190 -8.78 -8.66 17.98
CA TRP A 190 -10.22 -8.50 17.87
C TRP A 190 -10.97 -9.58 18.65
N LYS A 191 -10.58 -10.84 18.51
CA LYS A 191 -11.19 -11.96 19.24
C LYS A 191 -11.09 -11.79 20.76
N ARG A 192 -9.92 -11.41 21.27
CA ARG A 192 -9.70 -11.21 22.73
C ARG A 192 -10.47 -10.02 23.30
N ARG A 193 -10.80 -9.03 22.51
CA ARG A 193 -11.52 -7.83 22.95
C ARG A 193 -13.03 -7.97 22.90
N ARG A 194 -13.50 -9.07 22.37
CA ARG A 194 -14.93 -9.40 22.29
C ARG A 194 -15.47 -10.03 23.58
N PHE A 195 -14.58 -10.54 24.40
CA PHE A 195 -14.84 -11.07 25.72
C PHE A 195 -14.26 -10.11 26.77
#